data_c925acf5d818d02c74aa9fd39fe6f1ae
#
_entry.id   c925acf5d818d02c74aa9fd39fe6f1ae
#
_cell.length_a   1.000
_cell.length_b   1.000
_cell.length_c   1.000
_cell.angle_alpha   90.00
_cell.angle_beta   90.00
_cell.angle_gamma   90.00
#
_symmetry.space_group_name_H-M   'P 1'
#
loop_
_entity.id
_entity.type
_entity.pdbx_description
1 polymer ?
#
loop_
_entity_poly.entity_id
_entity_poly.type
_entity_poly.pdbx_seq_one_letter_code
_entity_poly.pdbx_strand_id
1 'polypeptide(L)'
;MWIDRQHRFDFNTSEVAFTHNGHKIVGTLATPRRPGPHGLVVFIHGDGPSNADSGGYYLPIWESFARAGYASLSWDKPGVGRSDGDWQSYSMSDRADLALTALDAVVGRPDIDSNRIGLWGVSQAGWVLPKIANRRPGIKFIIAVSTAINWSDQGRFNHRAELAHEGATEAEIAAAVAHEDAISSLLERNATYDEYLALVRDTAGTSGRRDPPMSEQRWRFAAINHRSDARADLAALPDVPVLLQIAGQDRNVDVAETEAVYRELLGERLQVRRYPDALHSMVRADLGLGGLRFWGTAILRPRAIYGDGFLADGEAFLEALQLLAE
;
A
#
# COMPACT_ATOMS: atom_id res chain seq x y z
N MET A 1 -1.97 -12.79 -30.65
CA MET A 1 -1.45 -11.54 -31.28
C MET A 1 -1.94 -10.26 -30.59
N TRP A 2 -3.26 -9.97 -30.47
CA TRP A 2 -3.70 -8.72 -29.80
C TRP A 2 -3.54 -8.77 -28.27
N ILE A 3 -3.86 -9.88 -27.63
CA ILE A 3 -3.66 -10.10 -26.18
C ILE A 3 -2.16 -9.98 -25.83
N ASP A 4 -1.28 -10.57 -26.60
CA ASP A 4 0.17 -10.48 -26.38
C ASP A 4 0.68 -9.05 -26.34
N ARG A 5 0.10 -8.15 -27.16
CA ARG A 5 0.48 -6.73 -27.15
C ARG A 5 0.04 -6.02 -25.89
N GLN A 6 -1.12 -6.38 -25.31
CA GLN A 6 -1.64 -5.77 -24.10
C GLN A 6 -0.81 -6.13 -22.86
N HIS A 7 -0.19 -7.33 -22.86
CA HIS A 7 0.70 -7.81 -21.80
C HIS A 7 2.19 -7.50 -22.03
N ARG A 8 2.52 -6.80 -23.09
CA ARG A 8 3.88 -6.25 -23.31
C ARG A 8 3.94 -4.87 -22.71
N PHE A 9 4.61 -4.77 -21.56
CA PHE A 9 4.88 -3.49 -20.91
C PHE A 9 6.21 -2.91 -21.42
N ASP A 10 6.29 -1.58 -21.51
CA ASP A 10 7.43 -0.88 -22.07
C ASP A 10 8.51 -0.58 -21.01
N PHE A 11 9.02 -1.63 -20.40
CA PHE A 11 10.16 -1.60 -19.48
C PHE A 11 10.92 -2.94 -19.52
N ASN A 12 12.12 -2.96 -18.97
CA ASN A 12 12.89 -4.17 -18.71
C ASN A 12 12.77 -4.54 -17.24
N THR A 13 12.94 -5.82 -16.90
CA THR A 13 13.01 -6.28 -15.52
C THR A 13 14.31 -7.00 -15.24
N SER A 14 14.84 -6.81 -14.04
CA SER A 14 15.96 -7.59 -13.51
C SER A 14 15.64 -8.01 -12.07
N GLU A 15 16.12 -9.19 -11.69
CA GLU A 15 16.04 -9.64 -10.32
C GLU A 15 17.02 -8.86 -9.42
N VAL A 16 16.57 -8.54 -8.23
CA VAL A 16 17.40 -7.97 -7.16
C VAL A 16 17.26 -8.91 -5.96
N ALA A 17 18.38 -9.45 -5.48
CA ALA A 17 18.39 -10.25 -4.27
C ALA A 17 19.28 -9.59 -3.22
N PHE A 18 18.79 -9.53 -1.99
CA PHE A 18 19.50 -8.94 -0.87
C PHE A 18 19.19 -9.70 0.43
N THR A 19 19.98 -9.47 1.46
CA THR A 19 19.76 -10.08 2.78
C THR A 19 19.26 -9.02 3.76
N HIS A 20 18.19 -9.35 4.49
CA HIS A 20 17.66 -8.52 5.56
C HIS A 20 17.36 -9.40 6.78
N ASN A 21 17.94 -9.07 7.94
CA ASN A 21 17.80 -9.84 9.18
C ASN A 21 18.09 -11.35 9.02
N GLY A 22 19.09 -11.71 8.19
CA GLY A 22 19.47 -13.09 7.92
C GLY A 22 18.59 -13.81 6.90
N HIS A 23 17.51 -13.21 6.42
CA HIS A 23 16.61 -13.75 5.40
C HIS A 23 16.99 -13.24 4.01
N LYS A 24 16.97 -14.13 3.02
CA LYS A 24 17.06 -13.76 1.62
C LYS A 24 15.75 -13.13 1.18
N ILE A 25 15.82 -11.93 0.64
CA ILE A 25 14.69 -11.23 0.02
C ILE A 25 14.94 -11.13 -1.48
N VAL A 26 13.92 -11.43 -2.27
CA VAL A 26 13.97 -11.38 -3.72
C VAL A 26 13.02 -10.31 -4.21
N GLY A 27 13.55 -9.39 -5.01
CA GLY A 27 12.81 -8.29 -5.60
C GLY A 27 12.96 -8.24 -7.12
N THR A 28 12.26 -7.28 -7.69
CA THR A 28 12.29 -6.93 -9.10
C THR A 28 12.58 -5.45 -9.24
N LEU A 29 13.55 -5.12 -10.06
CA LEU A 29 13.80 -3.77 -10.56
C LEU A 29 13.28 -3.69 -11.98
N ALA A 30 12.24 -2.90 -12.21
CA ALA A 30 11.72 -2.56 -13.53
C ALA A 30 12.37 -1.24 -13.98
N THR A 31 13.04 -1.23 -15.13
CA THR A 31 13.76 -0.06 -15.64
C THR A 31 13.22 0.37 -17.00
N PRO A 32 13.13 1.69 -17.28
CA PRO A 32 12.81 2.17 -18.62
C PRO A 32 13.75 1.55 -19.68
N ARG A 33 13.25 1.35 -20.89
CA ARG A 33 14.08 0.81 -22.00
C ARG A 33 15.07 1.82 -22.56
N ARG A 34 14.84 3.11 -22.34
CA ARG A 34 15.79 4.18 -22.72
C ARG A 34 17.06 4.11 -21.86
N PRO A 35 18.20 4.65 -22.32
CA PRO A 35 19.40 4.74 -21.49
C PRO A 35 19.17 5.55 -20.20
N GLY A 36 19.82 5.13 -19.10
CA GLY A 36 19.79 5.83 -17.80
C GLY A 36 20.90 6.91 -17.68
N PRO A 37 21.12 7.42 -16.46
CA PRO A 37 20.53 6.94 -15.21
C PRO A 37 19.07 7.37 -15.02
N HIS A 38 18.27 6.50 -14.40
CA HIS A 38 16.83 6.69 -14.14
C HIS A 38 16.58 7.11 -12.70
N GLY A 39 15.57 7.95 -12.45
CA GLY A 39 15.02 8.09 -11.12
C GLY A 39 14.52 6.73 -10.59
N LEU A 40 14.28 6.63 -9.30
CA LEU A 40 13.82 5.38 -8.66
C LEU A 40 12.59 5.61 -7.81
N VAL A 41 11.58 4.77 -7.98
CA VAL A 41 10.42 4.68 -7.07
C VAL A 41 10.47 3.35 -6.34
N VAL A 42 10.51 3.40 -5.00
CA VAL A 42 10.48 2.22 -4.14
C VAL A 42 9.03 1.94 -3.75
N PHE A 43 8.55 0.73 -4.05
CA PHE A 43 7.18 0.31 -3.85
C PHE A 43 6.98 -0.33 -2.47
N ILE A 44 6.08 0.21 -1.68
CA ILE A 44 5.71 -0.29 -0.36
C ILE A 44 4.32 -0.91 -0.42
N HIS A 45 4.24 -2.22 -0.23
CA HIS A 45 2.99 -2.98 -0.29
C HIS A 45 2.00 -2.58 0.82
N GLY A 46 0.71 -2.78 0.55
CA GLY A 46 -0.35 -2.74 1.55
C GLY A 46 -0.34 -3.92 2.53
N ASP A 47 -1.48 -4.30 3.08
CA ASP A 47 -1.64 -5.50 3.92
C ASP A 47 -1.64 -6.79 3.08
N GLY A 48 -1.55 -7.93 3.74
CA GLY A 48 -1.60 -9.25 3.12
C GLY A 48 -0.30 -9.71 2.45
N PRO A 49 -0.21 -10.98 2.04
CA PRO A 49 0.91 -11.52 1.30
C PRO A 49 0.95 -10.90 -0.10
N SER A 50 2.12 -10.44 -0.53
CA SER A 50 2.30 -9.81 -1.85
C SER A 50 3.66 -10.15 -2.42
N ASN A 51 3.68 -10.64 -3.66
CA ASN A 51 4.89 -10.76 -4.44
C ASN A 51 5.27 -9.39 -5.07
N ALA A 52 6.44 -9.29 -5.68
CA ALA A 52 7.02 -8.04 -6.16
C ALA A 52 6.08 -7.23 -7.08
N ASP A 53 5.38 -7.90 -8.00
CA ASP A 53 4.46 -7.25 -8.95
C ASP A 53 3.00 -7.24 -8.48
N SER A 54 2.74 -7.72 -7.25
CA SER A 54 1.38 -7.86 -6.70
C SER A 54 0.43 -8.63 -7.63
N GLY A 55 0.91 -9.79 -8.14
CA GLY A 55 0.13 -10.61 -9.08
C GLY A 55 -0.10 -9.95 -10.44
N GLY A 56 0.83 -9.13 -10.89
CA GLY A 56 0.75 -8.36 -12.12
C GLY A 56 0.07 -7.02 -11.99
N TYR A 57 -0.45 -6.72 -10.80
CA TYR A 57 -1.20 -5.48 -10.52
C TYR A 57 -0.32 -4.23 -10.65
N TYR A 58 0.95 -4.29 -10.30
CA TYR A 58 1.84 -3.14 -10.41
C TYR A 58 2.39 -2.89 -11.83
N LEU A 59 2.28 -3.84 -12.75
CA LEU A 59 2.89 -3.72 -14.07
C LEU A 59 2.43 -2.47 -14.86
N PRO A 60 1.13 -2.10 -14.91
CA PRO A 60 0.73 -0.84 -15.55
C PRO A 60 1.24 0.42 -14.85
N ILE A 61 1.40 0.37 -13.52
CA ILE A 61 1.95 1.48 -12.72
C ILE A 61 3.44 1.64 -13.02
N TRP A 62 4.19 0.53 -13.02
CA TRP A 62 5.62 0.55 -13.39
C TRP A 62 5.84 1.09 -14.81
N GLU A 63 4.93 0.73 -15.73
CA GLU A 63 5.01 1.24 -17.11
C GLU A 63 4.78 2.76 -17.17
N SER A 64 3.80 3.31 -16.43
CA SER A 64 3.57 4.74 -16.38
C SER A 64 4.78 5.47 -15.79
N PHE A 65 5.41 4.92 -14.75
CA PHE A 65 6.61 5.48 -14.15
C PHE A 65 7.84 5.35 -15.06
N ALA A 66 7.94 4.24 -15.81
CA ALA A 66 8.99 4.09 -16.82
C ALA A 66 8.89 5.13 -17.94
N ARG A 67 7.68 5.49 -18.38
CA ARG A 67 7.47 6.60 -19.34
C ARG A 67 7.95 7.93 -18.77
N ALA A 68 7.68 8.20 -17.50
CA ALA A 68 8.22 9.35 -16.78
C ALA A 68 9.73 9.26 -16.46
N GLY A 69 10.42 8.18 -16.84
CA GLY A 69 11.88 8.02 -16.65
C GLY A 69 12.31 7.57 -15.28
N TYR A 70 11.44 6.88 -14.58
CA TYR A 70 11.73 6.28 -13.28
C TYR A 70 11.74 4.75 -13.37
N ALA A 71 12.73 4.14 -12.73
CA ALA A 71 12.73 2.73 -12.42
C ALA A 71 11.80 2.46 -11.22
N SER A 72 11.28 1.25 -11.10
CA SER A 72 10.44 0.80 -9.99
C SER A 72 11.08 -0.39 -9.29
N LEU A 73 11.32 -0.28 -7.98
CA LEU A 73 11.83 -1.35 -7.13
C LEU A 73 10.72 -1.89 -6.25
N SER A 74 10.50 -3.19 -6.30
CA SER A 74 9.57 -3.89 -5.41
C SER A 74 10.12 -5.28 -5.09
N TRP A 75 9.58 -5.97 -4.07
CA TRP A 75 10.06 -7.29 -3.64
C TRP A 75 8.92 -8.18 -3.18
N ASP A 76 9.15 -9.49 -3.24
CA ASP A 76 8.30 -10.46 -2.58
C ASP A 76 8.39 -10.23 -1.07
N LYS A 77 7.26 -10.01 -0.38
CA LYS A 77 7.27 -9.84 1.08
C LYS A 77 7.94 -11.05 1.76
N PRO A 78 8.54 -10.88 2.96
CA PRO A 78 9.09 -12.00 3.70
C PRO A 78 8.11 -13.17 3.79
N GLY A 79 8.55 -14.38 3.40
CA GLY A 79 7.74 -15.60 3.35
C GLY A 79 6.77 -15.70 2.16
N VAL A 80 6.84 -14.79 1.20
CA VAL A 80 6.03 -14.82 -0.02
C VAL A 80 6.93 -15.07 -1.24
N GLY A 81 6.43 -15.82 -2.20
CA GLY A 81 7.13 -16.06 -3.46
C GLY A 81 8.49 -16.68 -3.25
N ARG A 82 9.56 -15.94 -3.52
CA ARG A 82 10.96 -16.39 -3.43
C ARG A 82 11.74 -15.80 -2.26
N SER A 83 11.08 -15.02 -1.41
CA SER A 83 11.66 -14.42 -0.20
C SER A 83 11.48 -15.34 1.00
N ASP A 84 12.53 -15.47 1.82
CA ASP A 84 12.48 -16.17 3.09
C ASP A 84 11.79 -15.32 4.18
N GLY A 85 11.47 -15.94 5.32
CA GLY A 85 10.93 -15.25 6.50
C GLY A 85 9.41 -15.31 6.62
N ASP A 86 8.83 -14.30 7.30
CA ASP A 86 7.39 -14.18 7.56
C ASP A 86 7.02 -12.70 7.69
N TRP A 87 6.24 -12.16 6.75
CA TRP A 87 5.83 -10.76 6.75
C TRP A 87 4.96 -10.39 7.96
N GLN A 88 4.27 -11.33 8.57
CA GLN A 88 3.44 -11.09 9.74
C GLN A 88 4.24 -10.90 11.04
N SER A 89 5.53 -11.21 11.02
CA SER A 89 6.44 -10.92 12.14
C SER A 89 7.01 -9.50 12.12
N TYR A 90 6.73 -8.70 11.10
CA TYR A 90 7.29 -7.36 10.92
C TYR A 90 6.36 -6.28 11.47
N SER A 91 6.92 -5.39 12.31
CA SER A 91 6.28 -4.12 12.63
C SER A 91 6.34 -3.16 11.42
N MET A 92 5.58 -2.05 11.48
CA MET A 92 5.68 -1.00 10.44
C MET A 92 7.09 -0.38 10.41
N SER A 93 7.80 -0.38 11.54
CA SER A 93 9.20 0.04 11.62
C SER A 93 10.13 -0.94 10.90
N ASP A 94 9.98 -2.25 11.16
CA ASP A 94 10.78 -3.28 10.49
C ASP A 94 10.56 -3.29 8.98
N ARG A 95 9.34 -2.99 8.54
CA ARG A 95 9.02 -2.83 7.10
C ARG A 95 9.73 -1.62 6.49
N ALA A 96 9.90 -0.53 7.25
CA ALA A 96 10.68 0.61 6.80
C ALA A 96 12.17 0.24 6.72
N ASP A 97 12.71 -0.51 7.68
CA ASP A 97 14.09 -0.99 7.66
C ASP A 97 14.36 -1.94 6.49
N LEU A 98 13.41 -2.84 6.20
CA LEU A 98 13.47 -3.69 5.00
C LEU A 98 13.52 -2.87 3.71
N ALA A 99 12.69 -1.83 3.61
CA ALA A 99 12.67 -0.95 2.44
C ALA A 99 13.99 -0.19 2.26
N LEU A 100 14.60 0.26 3.35
CA LEU A 100 15.92 0.90 3.33
C LEU A 100 17.00 -0.08 2.88
N THR A 101 16.97 -1.33 3.35
CA THR A 101 17.88 -2.39 2.88
C THR A 101 17.70 -2.67 1.39
N ALA A 102 16.45 -2.72 0.90
CA ALA A 102 16.17 -2.90 -0.52
C ALA A 102 16.69 -1.73 -1.37
N LEU A 103 16.54 -0.50 -0.89
CA LEU A 103 17.09 0.69 -1.54
C LEU A 103 18.61 0.64 -1.60
N ASP A 104 19.29 0.28 -0.51
CA ASP A 104 20.75 0.19 -0.45
C ASP A 104 21.30 -0.86 -1.43
N ALA A 105 20.54 -1.90 -1.74
CA ALA A 105 20.93 -2.93 -2.71
C ALA A 105 20.98 -2.40 -4.18
N VAL A 106 20.33 -1.27 -4.47
CA VAL A 106 20.23 -0.76 -5.85
C VAL A 106 20.77 0.66 -6.05
N VAL A 107 20.86 1.47 -4.99
CA VAL A 107 21.20 2.90 -5.11
C VAL A 107 22.57 3.18 -5.71
N GLY A 108 23.50 2.24 -5.61
CA GLY A 108 24.85 2.34 -6.22
C GLY A 108 24.95 1.85 -7.66
N ARG A 109 23.87 1.46 -8.29
CA ARG A 109 23.87 0.99 -9.68
C ARG A 109 24.07 2.16 -10.66
N PRO A 110 24.84 1.98 -11.75
CA PRO A 110 25.11 3.05 -12.71
C PRO A 110 23.88 3.48 -13.53
N ASP A 111 22.84 2.63 -13.58
CA ASP A 111 21.58 2.89 -14.26
C ASP A 111 20.53 3.60 -13.36
N ILE A 112 20.87 3.88 -12.08
CA ILE A 112 19.99 4.55 -11.10
C ILE A 112 20.57 5.92 -10.71
N ASP A 113 19.73 6.95 -10.77
CA ASP A 113 20.06 8.29 -10.28
C ASP A 113 19.67 8.41 -8.79
N SER A 114 20.69 8.36 -7.94
CA SER A 114 20.53 8.47 -6.49
C SER A 114 19.98 9.82 -5.99
N ASN A 115 19.93 10.84 -6.85
CA ASN A 115 19.37 12.15 -6.54
C ASN A 115 17.86 12.25 -6.83
N ARG A 116 17.27 11.24 -7.47
CA ARG A 116 15.85 11.21 -7.86
C ARG A 116 15.14 9.96 -7.32
N ILE A 117 15.17 9.79 -6.00
CA ILE A 117 14.55 8.64 -5.32
C ILE A 117 13.26 9.08 -4.65
N GLY A 118 12.18 8.36 -4.88
CA GLY A 118 10.91 8.55 -4.19
C GLY A 118 10.26 7.24 -3.77
N LEU A 119 9.13 7.38 -3.12
CA LEU A 119 8.37 6.27 -2.55
C LEU A 119 6.98 6.23 -3.16
N TRP A 120 6.48 5.03 -3.39
CA TRP A 120 5.08 4.76 -3.71
C TRP A 120 4.54 3.73 -2.73
N GLY A 121 3.32 3.90 -2.24
CA GLY A 121 2.74 2.88 -1.38
C GLY A 121 1.24 3.01 -1.21
N VAL A 122 0.59 1.89 -0.91
CA VAL A 122 -0.86 1.76 -0.85
C VAL A 122 -1.32 1.30 0.53
N SER A 123 -2.50 1.80 0.98
CA SER A 123 -3.18 1.27 2.16
C SER A 123 -2.30 1.32 3.43
N GLN A 124 -1.97 0.17 4.00
CA GLN A 124 -1.10 -0.01 5.18
C GLN A 124 0.29 0.64 5.02
N ALA A 125 0.73 0.92 3.78
CA ALA A 125 1.98 1.62 3.53
C ALA A 125 1.99 3.05 4.10
N GLY A 126 0.82 3.64 4.41
CA GLY A 126 0.71 4.94 5.06
C GLY A 126 1.48 5.03 6.37
N TRP A 127 1.62 3.92 7.10
CA TRP A 127 2.42 3.85 8.34
C TRP A 127 3.91 3.60 8.08
N VAL A 128 4.31 3.32 6.85
CA VAL A 128 5.70 2.94 6.49
C VAL A 128 6.39 4.05 5.69
N LEU A 129 5.70 4.64 4.72
CA LEU A 129 6.25 5.68 3.82
C LEU A 129 6.92 6.84 4.58
N PRO A 130 6.24 7.48 5.58
CA PRO A 130 6.85 8.59 6.28
C PRO A 130 8.03 8.15 7.16
N LYS A 131 8.02 6.92 7.71
CA LYS A 131 9.15 6.38 8.47
C LYS A 131 10.40 6.23 7.59
N ILE A 132 10.25 5.78 6.34
CA ILE A 132 11.36 5.68 5.39
C ILE A 132 11.92 7.07 5.09
N ALA A 133 11.04 8.02 4.74
CA ALA A 133 11.46 9.37 4.36
C ALA A 133 12.15 10.11 5.52
N ASN A 134 11.68 9.93 6.76
CA ASN A 134 12.29 10.52 7.95
C ASN A 134 13.67 9.93 8.29
N ARG A 135 13.92 8.66 7.91
CA ARG A 135 15.19 7.96 8.20
C ARG A 135 16.22 8.07 7.07
N ARG A 136 15.78 8.36 5.84
CA ARG A 136 16.65 8.40 4.66
C ARG A 136 16.70 9.79 4.05
N PRO A 137 17.70 10.60 4.36
CA PRO A 137 17.96 11.82 3.61
C PRO A 137 18.13 11.50 2.12
N GLY A 138 17.51 12.29 1.27
CA GLY A 138 17.58 12.07 -0.18
C GLY A 138 16.34 11.45 -0.82
N ILE A 139 15.33 11.03 -0.04
CA ILE A 139 13.97 10.81 -0.57
C ILE A 139 13.45 12.16 -1.04
N LYS A 140 12.97 12.23 -2.30
CA LYS A 140 12.60 13.47 -2.98
C LYS A 140 11.10 13.67 -3.12
N PHE A 141 10.30 12.61 -3.00
CA PHE A 141 8.84 12.67 -3.11
C PHE A 141 8.18 11.41 -2.55
N ILE A 142 6.88 11.52 -2.31
CA ILE A 142 6.04 10.38 -1.91
C ILE A 142 4.78 10.38 -2.76
N ILE A 143 4.38 9.19 -3.25
CA ILE A 143 3.06 8.92 -3.84
C ILE A 143 2.33 7.98 -2.89
N ALA A 144 1.32 8.49 -2.20
CA ALA A 144 0.50 7.77 -1.23
C ALA A 144 -0.86 7.43 -1.84
N VAL A 145 -1.25 6.15 -1.81
CA VAL A 145 -2.47 5.65 -2.46
C VAL A 145 -3.42 5.10 -1.41
N SER A 146 -4.55 5.76 -1.17
CA SER A 146 -5.57 5.38 -0.16
C SER A 146 -4.94 4.85 1.13
N THR A 147 -4.04 5.65 1.72
CA THR A 147 -3.24 5.26 2.88
C THR A 147 -4.00 5.45 4.18
N ALA A 148 -3.86 4.49 5.11
CA ALA A 148 -4.44 4.56 6.45
C ALA A 148 -3.66 5.53 7.36
N ILE A 149 -4.39 6.18 8.29
CA ILE A 149 -3.83 7.08 9.31
C ILE A 149 -3.65 6.37 10.64
N ASN A 150 -4.73 5.92 11.26
CA ASN A 150 -4.74 5.25 12.55
C ASN A 150 -5.29 3.83 12.41
N TRP A 151 -4.67 2.87 13.08
CA TRP A 151 -5.06 1.46 13.01
C TRP A 151 -6.50 1.21 13.49
N SER A 152 -6.84 1.70 14.67
CA SER A 152 -8.16 1.44 15.27
C SER A 152 -9.28 2.16 14.53
N ASP A 153 -9.05 3.42 14.13
CA ASP A 153 -10.03 4.20 13.38
C ASP A 153 -10.28 3.58 12.00
N GLN A 154 -9.22 3.11 11.34
CA GLN A 154 -9.33 2.40 10.07
C GLN A 154 -10.13 1.08 10.22
N GLY A 155 -9.89 0.31 11.28
CA GLY A 155 -10.64 -0.91 11.56
C GLY A 155 -12.14 -0.64 11.75
N ARG A 156 -12.49 0.34 12.57
CA ARG A 156 -13.88 0.77 12.79
C ARG A 156 -14.55 1.25 11.50
N PHE A 157 -13.85 2.05 10.70
CA PHE A 157 -14.36 2.54 9.42
C PHE A 157 -14.64 1.38 8.48
N ASN A 158 -13.69 0.46 8.29
CA ASN A 158 -13.82 -0.69 7.40
C ASN A 158 -15.03 -1.55 7.77
N HIS A 159 -15.18 -1.93 9.05
CA HIS A 159 -16.34 -2.72 9.50
C HIS A 159 -17.66 -2.01 9.24
N ARG A 160 -17.73 -0.72 9.54
CA ARG A 160 -18.94 0.09 9.29
C ARG A 160 -19.26 0.17 7.79
N ALA A 161 -18.28 0.48 6.96
CA ALA A 161 -18.46 0.69 5.54
C ALA A 161 -18.85 -0.61 4.81
N GLU A 162 -18.21 -1.73 5.14
CA GLU A 162 -18.52 -3.03 4.54
C GLU A 162 -19.94 -3.51 4.94
N LEU A 163 -20.28 -3.46 6.23
CA LEU A 163 -21.62 -3.86 6.70
C LEU A 163 -22.73 -2.97 6.14
N ALA A 164 -22.52 -1.66 6.06
CA ALA A 164 -23.47 -0.75 5.44
C ALA A 164 -23.67 -1.08 3.94
N HIS A 165 -22.59 -1.43 3.23
CA HIS A 165 -22.67 -1.86 1.83
C HIS A 165 -23.42 -3.19 1.65
N GLU A 166 -23.31 -4.11 2.62
CA GLU A 166 -24.03 -5.38 2.66
C GLU A 166 -25.51 -5.22 3.08
N GLY A 167 -25.93 -4.01 3.45
CA GLY A 167 -27.30 -3.72 3.87
C GLY A 167 -27.61 -4.09 5.32
N ALA A 168 -26.59 -4.19 6.17
CA ALA A 168 -26.76 -4.43 7.60
C ALA A 168 -27.53 -3.28 8.28
N THR A 169 -28.23 -3.60 9.35
CA THR A 169 -28.93 -2.61 10.18
C THR A 169 -27.93 -1.82 11.02
N GLU A 170 -28.34 -0.62 11.47
CA GLU A 170 -27.52 0.20 12.40
C GLU A 170 -27.16 -0.55 13.69
N ALA A 171 -28.04 -1.43 14.17
CA ALA A 171 -27.79 -2.25 15.35
C ALA A 171 -26.69 -3.29 15.10
N GLU A 172 -26.66 -3.92 13.92
CA GLU A 172 -25.62 -4.87 13.52
C GLU A 172 -24.28 -4.16 13.32
N ILE A 173 -24.31 -2.99 12.71
CA ILE A 173 -23.10 -2.15 12.54
C ILE A 173 -22.55 -1.73 13.90
N ALA A 174 -23.40 -1.26 14.82
CA ALA A 174 -22.98 -0.87 16.16
C ALA A 174 -22.39 -2.05 16.96
N ALA A 175 -22.97 -3.25 16.82
CA ALA A 175 -22.46 -4.46 17.46
C ALA A 175 -21.09 -4.87 16.91
N ALA A 176 -20.86 -4.75 15.59
CA ALA A 176 -19.58 -5.04 14.98
C ALA A 176 -18.49 -4.05 15.40
N VAL A 177 -18.81 -2.76 15.47
CA VAL A 177 -17.89 -1.74 15.99
C VAL A 177 -17.54 -1.99 17.45
N ALA A 178 -18.53 -2.32 18.30
CA ALA A 178 -18.29 -2.67 19.69
C ALA A 178 -17.40 -3.92 19.85
N HIS A 179 -17.53 -4.90 18.95
CA HIS A 179 -16.65 -6.06 18.91
C HIS A 179 -15.21 -5.69 18.54
N GLU A 180 -15.01 -4.81 17.54
CA GLU A 180 -13.70 -4.30 17.17
C GLU A 180 -13.06 -3.49 18.32
N ASP A 181 -13.83 -2.69 19.03
CA ASP A 181 -13.39 -1.97 20.24
C ASP A 181 -12.95 -2.92 21.35
N ALA A 182 -13.65 -4.05 21.52
CA ALA A 182 -13.27 -5.09 22.48
C ALA A 182 -11.96 -5.78 22.07
N ILE A 183 -11.76 -6.06 20.78
CA ILE A 183 -10.47 -6.59 20.24
C ILE A 183 -9.35 -5.59 20.49
N SER A 184 -9.57 -4.32 20.16
CA SER A 184 -8.60 -3.24 20.40
C SER A 184 -8.21 -3.16 21.88
N SER A 185 -9.19 -3.27 22.78
CA SER A 185 -8.95 -3.29 24.23
C SER A 185 -8.13 -4.50 24.70
N LEU A 186 -8.30 -5.68 24.06
CA LEU A 186 -7.45 -6.85 24.30
C LEU A 186 -6.01 -6.58 23.87
N LEU A 187 -5.81 -6.00 22.69
CA LEU A 187 -4.48 -5.65 22.16
C LEU A 187 -3.78 -4.63 23.06
N GLU A 188 -4.50 -3.59 23.52
CA GLU A 188 -3.97 -2.55 24.42
C GLU A 188 -3.40 -3.11 25.74
N ARG A 189 -4.07 -4.12 26.31
CA ARG A 189 -3.63 -4.76 27.54
C ARG A 189 -2.71 -5.97 27.33
N ASN A 190 -2.23 -6.19 26.08
CA ASN A 190 -1.38 -7.32 25.69
C ASN A 190 -2.00 -8.68 26.02
N ALA A 191 -3.29 -8.86 25.76
CA ALA A 191 -4.01 -10.11 25.98
C ALA A 191 -3.44 -11.25 25.13
N THR A 192 -3.62 -12.46 25.64
CA THR A 192 -3.19 -13.68 24.93
C THR A 192 -4.13 -14.00 23.76
N TYR A 193 -3.68 -14.86 22.86
CA TYR A 193 -4.52 -15.37 21.77
C TYR A 193 -5.74 -16.15 22.29
N ASP A 194 -5.58 -16.89 23.41
CA ASP A 194 -6.69 -17.62 24.03
C ASP A 194 -7.78 -16.68 24.57
N GLU A 195 -7.41 -15.50 25.13
CA GLU A 195 -8.36 -14.48 25.56
C GLU A 195 -9.11 -13.87 24.36
N TYR A 196 -8.42 -13.66 23.22
CA TYR A 196 -9.07 -13.25 21.97
C TYR A 196 -10.05 -14.31 21.49
N LEU A 197 -9.67 -15.61 21.48
CA LEU A 197 -10.59 -16.70 21.11
C LEU A 197 -11.79 -16.82 22.07
N ALA A 198 -11.61 -16.51 23.36
CA ALA A 198 -12.73 -16.44 24.31
C ALA A 198 -13.69 -15.31 23.94
N LEU A 199 -13.19 -14.09 23.68
CA LEU A 199 -14.03 -12.97 23.21
C LEU A 199 -14.83 -13.33 21.96
N VAL A 200 -14.17 -13.94 20.95
CA VAL A 200 -14.86 -14.33 19.70
C VAL A 200 -15.97 -15.34 19.96
N ARG A 201 -15.74 -16.33 20.85
CA ARG A 201 -16.79 -17.30 21.25
C ARG A 201 -17.96 -16.63 21.97
N ASP A 202 -17.68 -15.72 22.90
CA ASP A 202 -18.69 -15.06 23.73
C ASP A 202 -19.54 -14.08 22.91
N THR A 203 -19.00 -13.52 21.84
CA THR A 203 -19.68 -12.60 20.93
C THR A 203 -20.21 -13.28 19.66
N ALA A 204 -20.06 -14.60 19.53
CA ALA A 204 -20.56 -15.36 18.38
C ALA A 204 -22.08 -15.18 18.22
N GLY A 205 -22.50 -14.65 17.05
CA GLY A 205 -23.89 -14.39 16.72
C GLY A 205 -24.46 -13.03 17.17
N THR A 206 -23.73 -12.21 17.90
CA THR A 206 -24.17 -10.87 18.28
C THR A 206 -23.77 -9.79 17.29
N SER A 207 -22.64 -9.97 16.59
CA SER A 207 -22.10 -8.99 15.63
C SER A 207 -22.66 -9.13 14.20
N GLY A 208 -23.50 -10.13 13.92
CA GLY A 208 -23.95 -10.42 12.54
C GLY A 208 -22.87 -10.95 11.61
N ARG A 209 -21.59 -10.85 11.95
CA ARG A 209 -20.45 -11.36 11.14
C ARG A 209 -20.16 -12.83 11.49
N ARG A 210 -19.91 -13.61 10.43
CA ARG A 210 -19.51 -15.02 10.53
C ARG A 210 -18.06 -15.22 10.11
N ASP A 211 -17.26 -14.18 10.21
CA ASP A 211 -15.84 -14.29 9.85
C ASP A 211 -15.15 -15.27 10.82
N PRO A 212 -14.30 -16.15 10.30
CA PRO A 212 -13.52 -16.99 11.18
C PRO A 212 -12.60 -16.12 12.07
N PRO A 213 -12.24 -16.59 13.27
CA PRO A 213 -11.28 -15.88 14.10
C PRO A 213 -9.95 -15.69 13.36
N MET A 214 -9.25 -14.62 13.66
CA MET A 214 -7.88 -14.43 13.19
C MET A 214 -7.03 -15.65 13.57
N SER A 215 -6.08 -16.02 12.71
CA SER A 215 -5.05 -16.99 13.09
C SER A 215 -4.18 -16.41 14.22
N GLU A 216 -3.51 -17.27 14.99
CA GLU A 216 -2.57 -16.83 16.01
C GLU A 216 -1.47 -15.92 15.44
N GLN A 217 -1.00 -16.21 14.24
CA GLN A 217 -0.01 -15.42 13.53
C GLN A 217 -0.55 -14.02 13.19
N ARG A 218 -1.82 -13.93 12.74
CA ARG A 218 -2.48 -12.63 12.48
C ARG A 218 -2.71 -11.85 13.78
N TRP A 219 -3.05 -12.52 14.88
CA TRP A 219 -3.16 -11.92 16.20
C TRP A 219 -1.84 -11.30 16.65
N ARG A 220 -0.73 -12.03 16.51
CA ARG A 220 0.61 -11.52 16.80
C ARG A 220 0.97 -10.31 15.95
N PHE A 221 0.64 -10.36 14.65
CA PHE A 221 0.82 -9.21 13.76
C PHE A 221 0.02 -7.98 14.25
N ALA A 222 -1.25 -8.18 14.64
CA ALA A 222 -2.05 -7.10 15.22
C ALA A 222 -1.44 -6.59 16.53
N ALA A 223 -0.96 -7.47 17.40
CA ALA A 223 -0.36 -7.10 18.69
C ALA A 223 0.87 -6.17 18.55
N ILE A 224 1.70 -6.38 17.53
CA ILE A 224 2.87 -5.53 17.28
C ILE A 224 2.54 -4.24 16.52
N ASN A 225 1.37 -4.15 15.87
CA ASN A 225 1.04 -3.05 14.96
C ASN A 225 -0.19 -2.21 15.33
N HIS A 226 -1.02 -2.63 16.30
CA HIS A 226 -2.29 -1.97 16.65
C HIS A 226 -2.15 -0.49 17.06
N ARG A 227 -0.96 -0.05 17.46
CA ARG A 227 -0.67 1.35 17.81
C ARG A 227 -0.17 2.17 16.64
N SER A 228 -0.25 1.66 15.40
CA SER A 228 0.20 2.40 14.24
C SER A 228 -0.68 3.64 14.02
N ASP A 229 -0.02 4.80 14.01
CA ASP A 229 -0.59 6.09 13.67
C ASP A 229 0.43 6.86 12.82
N ALA A 230 0.00 7.38 11.68
CA ALA A 230 0.88 8.06 10.74
C ALA A 230 1.13 9.54 11.10
N ARG A 231 0.33 10.15 12.00
CA ARG A 231 0.31 11.59 12.23
C ARG A 231 1.67 12.14 12.64
N ALA A 232 2.32 11.52 13.62
CA ALA A 232 3.61 11.97 14.11
C ALA A 232 4.71 11.87 13.04
N ASP A 233 4.73 10.77 12.28
CA ASP A 233 5.71 10.56 11.20
C ASP A 233 5.45 11.50 10.02
N LEU A 234 4.18 11.79 9.68
CA LEU A 234 3.79 12.76 8.64
C LEU A 234 4.17 14.19 9.03
N ALA A 235 3.97 14.57 10.30
CA ALA A 235 4.37 15.88 10.81
C ALA A 235 5.89 16.09 10.78
N ALA A 236 6.66 15.00 10.92
CA ALA A 236 8.13 15.01 10.88
C ALA A 236 8.72 14.89 9.47
N LEU A 237 7.89 14.78 8.43
CA LEU A 237 8.38 14.62 7.06
C LEU A 237 9.27 15.79 6.63
N PRO A 238 10.43 15.50 5.97
CA PRO A 238 11.22 16.53 5.34
C PRO A 238 10.39 17.29 4.29
N ASP A 239 10.91 18.43 3.82
CA ASP A 239 10.23 19.24 2.81
C ASP A 239 10.28 18.57 1.44
N VAL A 240 9.37 17.64 1.24
CA VAL A 240 9.22 16.87 -0.02
C VAL A 240 7.78 16.95 -0.53
N PRO A 241 7.56 17.02 -1.85
CA PRO A 241 6.23 16.98 -2.44
C PRO A 241 5.59 15.61 -2.24
N VAL A 242 4.29 15.62 -1.96
CA VAL A 242 3.47 14.43 -1.74
C VAL A 242 2.27 14.45 -2.68
N LEU A 243 2.11 13.38 -3.46
CA LEU A 243 0.89 13.11 -4.21
C LEU A 243 0.05 12.12 -3.40
N LEU A 244 -1.15 12.52 -3.01
CA LEU A 244 -2.15 11.64 -2.40
C LEU A 244 -3.22 11.28 -3.43
N GLN A 245 -3.32 10.01 -3.76
CA GLN A 245 -4.31 9.44 -4.67
C GLN A 245 -5.39 8.71 -3.88
N ILE A 246 -6.66 9.10 -4.02
CA ILE A 246 -7.78 8.67 -3.18
C ILE A 246 -8.86 7.99 -4.01
N ALA A 247 -9.25 6.78 -3.62
CA ALA A 247 -10.39 6.05 -4.17
C ALA A 247 -11.70 6.61 -3.61
N GLY A 248 -12.65 6.94 -4.49
CA GLY A 248 -13.93 7.54 -4.08
C GLY A 248 -14.93 6.54 -3.50
N GLN A 249 -14.75 5.24 -3.77
CA GLN A 249 -15.57 4.15 -3.23
C GLN A 249 -14.73 3.23 -2.32
N ASP A 250 -13.86 3.85 -1.52
CA ASP A 250 -13.04 3.13 -0.55
C ASP A 250 -13.88 2.71 0.65
N ARG A 251 -13.89 1.43 0.98
CA ARG A 251 -14.52 0.87 2.17
C ARG A 251 -13.50 0.33 3.17
N ASN A 252 -12.23 0.35 2.82
CA ASN A 252 -11.16 -0.13 3.68
C ASN A 252 -10.53 0.98 4.52
N VAL A 253 -10.42 2.18 3.95
CA VAL A 253 -9.78 3.33 4.57
C VAL A 253 -10.72 4.52 4.52
N ASP A 254 -10.84 5.27 5.61
CA ASP A 254 -11.52 6.57 5.61
C ASP A 254 -10.65 7.59 4.86
N VAL A 255 -10.92 7.71 3.57
CA VAL A 255 -10.18 8.62 2.70
C VAL A 255 -10.45 10.09 3.00
N ALA A 256 -11.56 10.41 3.66
CA ALA A 256 -11.87 11.77 4.10
C ALA A 256 -10.99 12.15 5.30
N GLU A 257 -10.82 11.25 6.28
CA GLU A 257 -9.87 11.43 7.37
C GLU A 257 -8.44 11.52 6.83
N THR A 258 -8.06 10.59 5.94
CA THR A 258 -6.72 10.58 5.33
C THR A 258 -6.41 11.92 4.68
N GLU A 259 -7.30 12.42 3.85
CA GLU A 259 -7.09 13.71 3.18
C GLU A 259 -7.01 14.87 4.17
N ALA A 260 -7.88 14.90 5.18
CA ALA A 260 -7.89 15.96 6.19
C ALA A 260 -6.55 16.04 6.94
N VAL A 261 -6.05 14.88 7.41
CA VAL A 261 -4.76 14.77 8.11
C VAL A 261 -3.59 15.16 7.21
N TYR A 262 -3.56 14.68 5.96
CA TYR A 262 -2.51 15.05 5.02
C TYR A 262 -2.51 16.55 4.70
N ARG A 263 -3.68 17.17 4.52
CA ARG A 263 -3.80 18.63 4.28
C ARG A 263 -3.33 19.44 5.48
N GLU A 264 -3.72 19.03 6.68
CA GLU A 264 -3.32 19.70 7.92
C GLU A 264 -1.80 19.69 8.10
N LEU A 265 -1.16 18.53 7.90
CA LEU A 265 0.25 18.34 8.23
C LEU A 265 1.21 18.74 7.10
N LEU A 266 0.78 18.67 5.84
CA LEU A 266 1.66 18.86 4.69
C LEU A 266 1.44 20.19 3.95
N GLY A 267 0.27 20.82 4.10
CA GLY A 267 -0.01 22.13 3.50
C GLY A 267 0.21 22.15 1.98
N GLU A 268 1.00 23.10 1.51
CA GLU A 268 1.28 23.32 0.08
C GLU A 268 2.09 22.22 -0.59
N ARG A 269 2.76 21.36 0.19
CA ARG A 269 3.50 20.20 -0.34
C ARG A 269 2.60 19.08 -0.87
N LEU A 270 1.31 19.15 -0.54
CA LEU A 270 0.33 18.13 -0.88
C LEU A 270 -0.41 18.42 -2.18
N GLN A 271 -0.37 17.46 -3.09
CA GLN A 271 -1.30 17.39 -4.22
C GLN A 271 -2.27 16.24 -3.99
N VAL A 272 -3.57 16.46 -4.19
CA VAL A 272 -4.61 15.42 -4.03
C VAL A 272 -5.27 15.14 -5.37
N ARG A 273 -5.41 13.85 -5.69
CA ARG A 273 -6.19 13.36 -6.83
C ARG A 273 -7.24 12.37 -6.31
N ARG A 274 -8.49 12.55 -6.75
CA ARG A 274 -9.62 11.70 -6.37
C ARG A 274 -10.17 10.96 -7.58
N TYR A 275 -10.46 9.69 -7.39
CA TYR A 275 -11.00 8.80 -8.42
C TYR A 275 -12.38 8.30 -7.96
N PRO A 276 -13.48 9.04 -8.30
CA PRO A 276 -14.82 8.81 -7.74
C PRO A 276 -15.34 7.38 -7.92
N ASP A 277 -14.95 6.75 -9.03
CA ASP A 277 -15.42 5.42 -9.42
C ASP A 277 -14.40 4.31 -9.09
N ALA A 278 -13.38 4.60 -8.28
CA ALA A 278 -12.38 3.62 -7.89
C ALA A 278 -12.68 3.02 -6.49
N LEU A 279 -12.45 1.72 -6.37
CA LEU A 279 -12.39 0.99 -5.11
C LEU A 279 -11.02 1.20 -4.43
N HIS A 280 -10.88 0.76 -3.18
CA HIS A 280 -9.64 0.85 -2.39
C HIS A 280 -8.35 0.47 -3.15
N SER A 281 -8.43 -0.55 -3.99
CA SER A 281 -7.33 -0.99 -4.85
C SER A 281 -7.09 -0.12 -6.09
N MET A 282 -7.74 1.03 -6.22
CA MET A 282 -7.77 1.86 -7.43
C MET A 282 -8.37 1.17 -8.66
N VAL A 283 -8.99 0.01 -8.49
CA VAL A 283 -9.77 -0.64 -9.54
C VAL A 283 -11.12 0.07 -9.70
N ARG A 284 -11.57 0.19 -10.92
CA ARG A 284 -12.91 0.70 -11.25
C ARG A 284 -14.00 -0.16 -10.60
N ALA A 285 -14.91 0.50 -9.89
CA ALA A 285 -15.98 -0.17 -9.17
C ALA A 285 -16.94 -0.94 -10.09
N ASP A 286 -17.17 -0.44 -11.31
CA ASP A 286 -18.05 -1.09 -12.30
C ASP A 286 -17.55 -2.45 -12.80
N LEU A 287 -16.28 -2.78 -12.58
CA LEU A 287 -15.71 -4.08 -12.93
C LEU A 287 -16.04 -5.16 -11.90
N GLY A 288 -16.21 -4.79 -10.63
CA GLY A 288 -16.41 -5.73 -9.52
C GLY A 288 -15.17 -6.60 -9.28
N LEU A 289 -14.53 -6.49 -8.12
CA LEU A 289 -13.32 -7.27 -7.80
C LEU A 289 -13.62 -8.79 -7.87
N GLY A 290 -12.77 -9.52 -8.58
CA GLY A 290 -12.88 -10.99 -8.71
C GLY A 290 -13.99 -11.48 -9.63
N GLY A 291 -14.82 -10.61 -10.19
CA GLY A 291 -15.88 -10.98 -11.14
C GLY A 291 -15.37 -11.22 -12.57
N LEU A 292 -16.25 -11.79 -13.43
CA LEU A 292 -15.89 -12.07 -14.83
C LEU A 292 -15.48 -10.80 -15.60
N ARG A 293 -16.12 -9.67 -15.33
CA ARG A 293 -15.78 -8.38 -15.98
C ARG A 293 -14.38 -7.92 -15.57
N PHE A 294 -14.03 -8.06 -14.29
CA PHE A 294 -12.69 -7.75 -13.80
C PHE A 294 -11.64 -8.61 -14.49
N TRP A 295 -11.76 -9.94 -14.42
CA TRP A 295 -10.80 -10.84 -15.03
C TRP A 295 -10.73 -10.71 -16.55
N GLY A 296 -11.87 -10.52 -17.22
CA GLY A 296 -11.89 -10.23 -18.65
C GLY A 296 -11.13 -8.95 -19.00
N THR A 297 -11.31 -7.87 -18.22
CA THR A 297 -10.61 -6.61 -18.44
C THR A 297 -9.12 -6.74 -18.10
N ALA A 298 -8.78 -7.38 -16.98
CA ALA A 298 -7.39 -7.58 -16.55
C ALA A 298 -6.58 -8.39 -17.59
N ILE A 299 -7.20 -9.42 -18.19
CA ILE A 299 -6.57 -10.23 -19.23
C ILE A 299 -6.52 -9.49 -20.58
N LEU A 300 -7.56 -8.78 -20.96
CA LEU A 300 -7.64 -8.18 -22.29
C LEU A 300 -7.05 -6.76 -22.33
N ARG A 301 -7.17 -6.01 -21.27
CA ARG A 301 -6.78 -4.58 -21.17
C ARG A 301 -6.27 -4.23 -19.77
N PRO A 302 -5.12 -4.77 -19.30
CA PRO A 302 -4.65 -4.63 -17.92
C PRO A 302 -4.54 -3.18 -17.44
N ARG A 303 -4.30 -2.23 -18.34
CA ARG A 303 -4.24 -0.79 -18.01
C ARG A 303 -5.62 -0.17 -17.74
N ALA A 304 -6.69 -0.77 -18.25
CA ALA A 304 -8.07 -0.26 -18.13
C ALA A 304 -8.79 -0.73 -16.85
N ILE A 305 -8.14 -1.46 -15.98
CA ILE A 305 -8.73 -1.85 -14.69
C ILE A 305 -8.78 -0.70 -13.70
N TYR A 306 -7.92 0.30 -13.85
CA TYR A 306 -7.79 1.41 -12.91
C TYR A 306 -8.83 2.50 -13.14
N GLY A 307 -9.12 3.25 -12.07
CA GLY A 307 -9.91 4.47 -12.14
C GLY A 307 -9.31 5.46 -13.15
N ASP A 308 -10.20 6.19 -13.84
CA ASP A 308 -9.80 7.09 -14.91
C ASP A 308 -8.83 8.17 -14.40
N GLY A 309 -7.69 8.30 -15.08
CA GLY A 309 -6.62 9.24 -14.72
C GLY A 309 -5.60 8.71 -13.72
N PHE A 310 -5.84 7.62 -12.98
CA PHE A 310 -4.94 7.15 -11.92
C PHE A 310 -3.49 6.96 -12.38
N LEU A 311 -3.27 6.25 -13.50
CA LEU A 311 -1.93 6.03 -14.05
C LEU A 311 -1.31 7.33 -14.58
N ALA A 312 -2.13 8.15 -15.26
CA ALA A 312 -1.66 9.40 -15.87
C ALA A 312 -1.28 10.46 -14.82
N ASP A 313 -2.02 10.57 -13.71
CA ASP A 313 -1.70 11.52 -12.64
C ASP A 313 -0.38 11.17 -11.94
N GLY A 314 -0.09 9.88 -11.74
CA GLY A 314 1.20 9.43 -11.21
C GLY A 314 2.35 9.73 -12.15
N GLU A 315 2.17 9.48 -13.45
CA GLU A 315 3.14 9.80 -14.50
C GLU A 315 3.40 11.32 -14.57
N ALA A 316 2.36 12.14 -14.65
CA ALA A 316 2.47 13.60 -14.72
C ALA A 316 3.13 14.20 -13.46
N PHE A 317 2.87 13.64 -12.27
CA PHE A 317 3.55 14.08 -11.06
C PHE A 317 5.06 13.85 -11.14
N LEU A 318 5.48 12.68 -11.62
CA LEU A 318 6.90 12.34 -11.77
C LEU A 318 7.59 13.20 -12.86
N GLU A 319 6.89 13.46 -13.97
CA GLU A 319 7.40 14.36 -15.04
C GLU A 319 7.60 15.78 -14.52
N ALA A 320 6.65 16.32 -13.75
CA ALA A 320 6.77 17.65 -13.16
C ALA A 320 7.97 17.79 -12.23
N LEU A 321 8.31 16.73 -11.47
CA LEU A 321 9.50 16.70 -10.60
C LEU A 321 10.82 16.74 -11.39
N GLN A 322 10.85 16.18 -12.59
CA GLN A 322 12.06 16.24 -13.45
C GLN A 322 12.32 17.67 -13.94
N LEU A 323 11.26 18.36 -14.35
CA LEU A 323 11.36 19.74 -14.84
C LEU A 323 11.85 20.74 -13.78
N LEU A 324 11.65 20.42 -12.49
CA LEU A 324 12.12 21.24 -11.38
C LEU A 324 13.58 20.95 -10.97
N ALA A 325 14.14 19.85 -11.46
CA ALA A 325 15.51 19.41 -11.15
C ALA A 325 16.54 19.80 -12.22
N GLU A 326 16.08 20.20 -13.42
CA GLU A 326 16.85 20.75 -14.52
C GLU A 326 16.99 22.28 -14.38
#